data_69ad294d08a97d21fe5ebea1122e823c
#
_entry.id   69ad294d08a97d21fe5ebea1122e823c
#
_cell.length_a   1.000
_cell.length_b   1.000
_cell.length_c   1.000
_cell.angle_alpha   90.00
_cell.angle_beta   90.00
_cell.angle_gamma   90.00
#
_symmetry.space_group_name_H-M   'P 1'
#
loop_
_entity.id
_entity.type
_entity.pdbx_description
1 polymer ?
#
loop_
_entity_poly.entity_id
_entity_poly.type
_entity_poly.pdbx_seq_one_letter_code
_entity_poly.pdbx_strand_id
1 'polypeptide(L)'
;MHWERLDETVKVRADFAGGTILPVVFRRGELQVRIKSINTRWQDARGQSRRCYFAVTADSGDVYQLCFDTADLSWKLEYVMYDG
;
A
#
# COMPACT_ATOMS: atom_id res chain seq x y z
N MET A 1 -8.30 14.77 11.73
CA MET A 1 -7.41 13.90 10.96
C MET A 1 -6.68 12.98 11.92
N HIS A 2 -6.77 11.70 11.70
CA HIS A 2 -6.31 10.70 12.65
C HIS A 2 -5.46 9.64 11.95
N TRP A 3 -4.23 9.42 12.45
CA TRP A 3 -3.32 8.41 11.96
C TRP A 3 -3.33 7.21 12.87
N GLU A 4 -3.31 6.03 12.29
CA GLU A 4 -3.21 4.79 13.05
C GLU A 4 -2.18 3.87 12.40
N ARG A 5 -1.27 3.34 13.22
CA ARG A 5 -0.28 2.37 12.76
C ARG A 5 -0.89 0.98 12.81
N LEU A 6 -0.78 0.25 11.71
CA LEU A 6 -1.43 -1.05 11.56
C LEU A 6 -0.45 -2.21 11.47
N ASP A 7 0.57 -2.09 10.63
CA ASP A 7 1.59 -3.12 10.38
C ASP A 7 0.98 -4.50 10.09
N GLU A 8 -0.03 -4.53 9.23
CA GLU A 8 -0.76 -5.76 8.87
C GLU A 8 -0.28 -6.30 7.54
N THR A 9 -0.10 -7.63 7.45
CA THR A 9 0.12 -8.27 6.16
C THR A 9 -1.21 -8.34 5.42
N VAL A 10 -1.23 -7.88 4.17
CA VAL A 10 -2.45 -7.81 3.37
C VAL A 10 -2.24 -8.44 2.01
N LYS A 11 -3.33 -8.83 1.37
CA LYS A 11 -3.31 -9.27 -0.03
C LYS A 11 -3.62 -8.08 -0.91
N VAL A 12 -2.80 -7.88 -1.93
CA VAL A 12 -2.95 -6.74 -2.83
C VAL A 12 -3.01 -7.26 -4.26
N ARG A 13 -3.95 -6.75 -5.03
CA ARG A 13 -3.93 -6.89 -6.47
C ARG A 13 -3.24 -5.67 -7.05
N ALA A 14 -2.21 -5.89 -7.84
CA ALA A 14 -1.45 -4.80 -8.43
C ALA A 14 -1.13 -5.13 -9.89
N ASP A 15 -1.03 -4.11 -10.71
CA ASP A 15 -0.56 -4.23 -12.08
C ASP A 15 0.92 -3.92 -12.11
N PHE A 16 1.68 -4.75 -12.82
CA PHE A 16 3.10 -4.56 -13.04
C PHE A 16 3.30 -4.26 -14.53
N ALA A 17 3.63 -3.03 -14.84
CA ALA A 17 3.80 -2.61 -16.23
C ALA A 17 4.94 -1.63 -16.37
N GLY A 18 5.86 -1.89 -17.32
CA GLY A 18 6.95 -0.97 -17.62
C GLY A 18 7.85 -0.64 -16.43
N GLY A 19 8.07 -1.59 -15.53
CA GLY A 19 8.88 -1.37 -14.34
C GLY A 19 8.16 -0.63 -13.22
N THR A 20 6.87 -0.42 -13.37
CA THR A 20 6.04 0.30 -12.39
C THR A 20 5.07 -0.67 -11.73
N ILE A 21 4.88 -0.50 -10.43
CA ILE A 21 3.91 -1.27 -9.65
C ILE A 21 2.73 -0.36 -9.37
N LEU A 22 1.52 -0.80 -9.73
CA LEU A 22 0.30 -0.03 -9.54
C LEU A 22 -0.68 -0.84 -8.69
N PRO A 23 -0.70 -0.64 -7.37
CA PRO A 23 -1.70 -1.31 -6.53
C PRO A 23 -3.10 -0.80 -6.88
N VAL A 24 -4.05 -1.72 -7.00
CA VAL A 24 -5.42 -1.42 -7.46
C VAL A 24 -6.43 -1.65 -6.37
N VAL A 25 -6.29 -2.74 -5.62
CA VAL A 25 -7.21 -3.11 -4.56
C VAL A 25 -6.47 -3.97 -3.54
N PHE A 26 -6.82 -3.83 -2.27
CA PHE A 26 -6.27 -4.72 -1.25
C PHE A 26 -7.37 -5.19 -0.31
N ARG A 27 -7.09 -6.27 0.41
CA ARG A 27 -8.03 -6.84 1.37
C ARG A 27 -7.49 -6.67 2.77
N ARG A 28 -8.33 -6.12 3.63
CA ARG A 28 -8.06 -5.98 5.05
C ARG A 28 -9.09 -6.84 5.78
N GLY A 29 -8.66 -8.02 6.24
CA GLY A 29 -9.60 -8.99 6.75
C GLY A 29 -10.56 -9.40 5.63
N GLU A 30 -11.85 -9.18 5.84
CA GLU A 30 -12.87 -9.46 4.85
C GLU A 30 -13.26 -8.22 4.04
N LEU A 31 -12.71 -7.07 4.41
CA LEU A 31 -13.01 -5.82 3.72
C LEU A 31 -12.12 -5.65 2.51
N GLN A 32 -12.74 -5.43 1.36
CA GLN A 32 -12.03 -5.11 0.12
C GLN A 32 -11.95 -3.60 -0.02
N VAL A 33 -10.73 -3.09 -0.16
CA VAL A 33 -10.48 -1.65 -0.25
C VAL A 33 -9.99 -1.33 -1.66
N ARG A 34 -10.79 -0.58 -2.40
CA ARG A 34 -10.42 -0.12 -3.75
C ARG A 34 -9.60 1.15 -3.66
N ILE A 35 -8.52 1.19 -4.42
CA ILE A 35 -7.64 2.34 -4.47
C ILE A 35 -8.14 3.28 -5.56
N LYS A 36 -8.46 4.51 -5.15
CA LYS A 36 -8.92 5.55 -6.06
C LYS A 36 -7.75 6.23 -6.75
N SER A 37 -6.67 6.50 -6.00
CA SER A 37 -5.50 7.16 -6.55
C SER A 37 -4.25 6.79 -5.76
N ILE A 38 -3.11 6.81 -6.46
CA ILE A 38 -1.80 6.68 -5.83
C ILE A 38 -1.26 8.10 -5.73
N ASN A 39 -1.12 8.59 -4.49
CA ASN A 39 -0.74 9.98 -4.25
C ASN A 39 0.77 10.17 -4.35
N THR A 40 1.52 9.24 -3.78
CA THR A 40 2.99 9.32 -3.71
C THR A 40 3.55 7.92 -3.67
N ARG A 41 4.73 7.75 -4.26
CA ARG A 41 5.47 6.50 -4.18
C ARG A 41 6.93 6.80 -3.94
N TRP A 42 7.61 5.93 -3.17
CA TRP A 42 9.05 6.04 -2.93
C TRP A 42 9.62 4.66 -2.67
N GLN A 43 10.95 4.57 -2.67
CA GLN A 43 11.64 3.31 -2.48
C GLN A 43 12.75 3.47 -1.46
N ASP A 44 13.05 2.36 -0.78
CA ASP A 44 14.13 2.26 0.17
C ASP A 44 14.90 0.98 -0.14
N ALA A 45 16.21 1.11 -0.38
CA ALA A 45 17.05 -0.03 -0.69
C ALA A 45 17.54 -0.70 0.60
N ARG A 46 17.45 -2.04 0.63
CA ARG A 46 17.89 -2.85 1.77
C ARG A 46 18.76 -3.99 1.27
N GLY A 47 20.06 -3.74 1.16
CA GLY A 47 20.98 -4.72 0.58
C GLY A 47 20.61 -4.98 -0.88
N GLN A 48 20.25 -6.24 -1.20
CA GLN A 48 19.83 -6.61 -2.55
C GLN A 48 18.33 -6.53 -2.75
N SER A 49 17.58 -6.17 -1.70
CA SER A 49 16.13 -6.05 -1.77
C SER A 49 15.71 -4.60 -1.72
N ARG A 50 14.44 -4.35 -2.01
CA ARG A 50 13.86 -3.02 -1.95
C ARG A 50 12.50 -3.07 -1.28
N ARG A 51 12.18 -1.98 -0.61
CA ARG A 51 10.82 -1.74 -0.13
C ARG A 51 10.23 -0.62 -0.95
N CYS A 52 9.09 -0.90 -1.56
CA CYS A 52 8.38 0.07 -2.38
C CYS A 52 7.16 0.53 -1.61
N TYR A 53 7.09 1.84 -1.37
CA TYR A 53 6.03 2.44 -0.55
C TYR A 53 5.05 3.19 -1.43
N PHE A 54 3.79 3.17 -1.02
CA PHE A 54 2.71 3.83 -1.73
C PHE A 54 1.78 4.50 -0.73
N ALA A 55 1.58 5.80 -0.88
CA ALA A 55 0.50 6.50 -0.18
C ALA A 55 -0.67 6.55 -1.14
N VAL A 56 -1.78 5.94 -0.77
CA VAL A 56 -2.93 5.77 -1.65
C VAL A 56 -4.20 6.29 -0.99
N THR A 57 -5.11 6.83 -1.80
CA THR A 57 -6.43 7.23 -1.34
C THR A 57 -7.42 6.16 -1.79
N ALA A 58 -8.20 5.65 -0.84
CA ALA A 58 -9.26 4.68 -1.13
C ALA A 58 -10.52 5.38 -1.59
N ASP A 59 -11.46 4.61 -2.16
CA ASP A 59 -12.76 5.15 -2.56
C ASP A 59 -13.51 5.80 -1.40
N SER A 60 -13.26 5.35 -0.18
CA SER A 60 -13.87 5.93 1.03
C SER A 60 -13.32 7.30 1.39
N GLY A 61 -12.20 7.70 0.80
CA GLY A 61 -11.52 8.94 1.15
C GLY A 61 -10.39 8.74 2.15
N ASP A 62 -10.29 7.59 2.80
CA ASP A 62 -9.21 7.30 3.71
C ASP A 62 -7.90 7.12 2.96
N VAL A 63 -6.79 7.51 3.59
CA VAL A 63 -5.46 7.38 3.00
C VAL A 63 -4.71 6.26 3.70
N TYR A 64 -4.11 5.39 2.91
CA TYR A 64 -3.36 4.25 3.42
C TYR A 64 -1.92 4.30 2.93
N GLN A 65 -1.01 3.80 3.75
CA GLN A 65 0.37 3.57 3.32
C GLN A 65 0.61 2.09 3.18
N LEU A 66 0.93 1.67 1.96
CA LEU A 66 1.25 0.29 1.63
C LEU A 66 2.74 0.15 1.38
N CYS A 67 3.29 -1.01 1.74
CA CYS A 67 4.69 -1.33 1.49
C CYS A 67 4.79 -2.69 0.81
N PHE A 68 5.47 -2.74 -0.33
CA PHE A 68 5.79 -3.98 -1.01
C PHE A 68 7.27 -4.29 -0.81
N ASP A 69 7.57 -5.44 -0.22
CA ASP A 69 8.94 -5.88 0.04
C ASP A 69 9.35 -6.89 -1.03
N THR A 70 10.40 -6.59 -1.80
CA THR A 70 10.85 -7.47 -2.87
C THR A 70 11.60 -8.70 -2.35
N ALA A 71 12.02 -8.70 -1.08
CA ALA A 71 12.74 -9.83 -0.50
C ALA A 71 11.86 -11.07 -0.41
N ASP A 72 10.59 -10.89 -0.01
CA ASP A 72 9.65 -12.00 0.19
C ASP A 72 8.36 -11.82 -0.62
N LEU A 73 8.27 -10.78 -1.45
CA LEU A 73 7.12 -10.47 -2.29
C LEU A 73 5.84 -10.27 -1.46
N SER A 74 5.99 -9.68 -0.28
CA SER A 74 4.86 -9.45 0.62
C SER A 74 4.41 -8.00 0.59
N TRP A 75 3.14 -7.79 0.90
CA TRP A 75 2.56 -6.47 1.06
C TRP A 75 2.18 -6.25 2.51
N LYS A 76 2.51 -5.08 3.03
CA LYS A 76 2.08 -4.66 4.36
C LYS A 76 1.27 -3.38 4.26
N LEU A 77 0.20 -3.34 5.04
CA LEU A 77 -0.56 -2.13 5.28
C LEU A 77 0.02 -1.51 6.54
N GLU A 78 0.77 -0.41 6.39
CA GLU A 78 1.53 0.15 7.50
C GLU A 78 0.72 1.16 8.31
N TYR A 79 0.03 2.06 7.61
CA TYR A 79 -0.70 3.14 8.26
C TYR A 79 -2.02 3.39 7.57
N VAL A 80 -2.96 3.92 8.33
CA VAL A 80 -4.18 4.51 7.78
C VAL A 80 -4.35 5.91 8.36
N MET A 81 -4.79 6.83 7.52
CA MET A 81 -5.20 8.15 7.94
C MET A 81 -6.67 8.30 7.59
N TYR A 82 -7.51 8.40 8.60
CA TYR A 82 -8.94 8.52 8.40
C TYR A 82 -9.30 9.94 8.01
N ASP A 83 -10.20 10.06 7.05
CA ASP A 83 -10.72 11.34 6.59
C ASP A 83 -11.84 11.78 7.54
N GLY A 84 -11.51 12.71 8.36
CA GLY A 84 -12.45 13.23 9.34
C GLY A 84 -12.45 12.47 10.64
#